data_465375c7303a907629904109cec41c1f
#
_entry.id   465375c7303a907629904109cec41c1f
#
_cell.length_a   1.000
_cell.length_b   1.000
_cell.length_c   1.000
_cell.angle_alpha   90.00
_cell.angle_beta   90.00
_cell.angle_gamma   90.00
#
_symmetry.space_group_name_H-M   'P 1'
#
loop_
_entity.id
_entity.type
_entity.pdbx_description
1 polymer ?
#
loop_
_entity_poly.entity_id
_entity_poly.type
_entity_poly.pdbx_seq_one_letter_code
_entity_poly.pdbx_strand_id
1 'polypeptide(L)'
;MYYLDDLTPERAPFRLIPRSHISFHADASPYARYKWHPEEISIVVPAGSAVIVPSMMIHGSHPNLDENSRELLQFGYRPAWAGPIKNVEEWDENLVSNAPESAKPFLKSLNTTGFKWEQEHKPKGMKTEAPGINPSRWESN
;
A
#
# COMPACT_ATOMS: atom_id res chain seq x y z
N MET A 1 7.01 -4.92 2.20
CA MET A 1 7.75 -5.42 1.02
C MET A 1 8.98 -6.15 1.54
N TYR A 2 9.17 -7.39 1.11
CA TYR A 2 10.33 -8.20 1.44
C TYR A 2 11.13 -8.38 0.15
N TYR A 3 12.38 -7.96 0.15
CA TYR A 3 13.23 -8.02 -1.02
C TYR A 3 13.96 -9.36 -1.08
N LEU A 4 13.79 -10.07 -2.18
CA LEU A 4 14.44 -11.36 -2.43
C LEU A 4 15.83 -11.18 -3.04
N ASP A 5 16.06 -10.01 -3.65
CA ASP A 5 17.32 -9.60 -4.24
C ASP A 5 17.87 -8.34 -3.55
N ASP A 6 19.16 -8.09 -3.74
CA ASP A 6 19.77 -6.83 -3.34
C ASP A 6 19.15 -5.66 -4.10
N LEU A 7 18.74 -4.65 -3.38
CA LEU A 7 18.24 -3.40 -3.92
C LEU A 7 19.39 -2.41 -4.01
N THR A 8 19.99 -2.32 -5.20
CA THR A 8 21.09 -1.40 -5.49
C THR A 8 20.58 -0.13 -6.19
N PRO A 9 21.39 0.91 -6.33
CA PRO A 9 21.00 2.11 -7.09
C PRO A 9 20.58 1.81 -8.53
N GLU A 10 21.13 0.76 -9.15
CA GLU A 10 20.87 0.37 -10.53
C GLU A 10 19.67 -0.58 -10.65
N ARG A 11 19.40 -1.38 -9.60
CA ARG A 11 18.35 -2.40 -9.61
C ARG A 11 17.03 -1.86 -9.06
N ALA A 12 16.44 -0.93 -9.78
CA ALA A 12 15.11 -0.34 -9.51
C ALA A 12 14.86 -0.04 -8.02
N PRO A 13 15.71 0.75 -7.34
CA PRO A 13 15.54 1.04 -5.92
C PRO A 13 14.16 1.65 -5.65
N PHE A 14 13.61 1.29 -4.50
CA PHE A 14 12.36 1.88 -4.02
C PHE A 14 12.62 3.33 -3.61
N ARG A 15 11.78 4.24 -4.05
CA ARG A 15 11.87 5.66 -3.72
C ARG A 15 10.63 6.12 -2.99
N LEU A 16 10.79 7.05 -2.08
CA LEU A 16 9.67 7.64 -1.35
C LEU A 16 9.99 9.08 -0.90
N ILE A 17 8.92 9.83 -0.63
CA ILE A 17 9.00 11.14 -0.03
C ILE A 17 8.69 10.99 1.47
N PRO A 18 9.67 11.19 2.36
CA PRO A 18 9.46 11.05 3.80
C PRO A 18 8.30 11.92 4.28
N ARG A 19 7.50 11.40 5.20
CA ARG A 19 6.35 12.09 5.82
C ARG A 19 5.21 12.49 4.87
N SER A 20 5.26 12.13 3.61
CA SER A 20 4.20 12.46 2.64
C SER A 20 2.83 11.84 2.97
N HIS A 21 2.77 10.90 3.89
CA HIS A 21 1.52 10.31 4.40
C HIS A 21 0.83 11.19 5.46
N ILE A 22 1.51 12.17 6.04
CA ILE A 22 0.99 13.08 7.06
C ILE A 22 0.95 14.53 6.62
N SER A 23 1.54 14.86 5.49
CA SER A 23 1.56 16.20 4.92
C SER A 23 1.09 16.17 3.47
N PHE A 24 0.41 17.23 3.05
CA PHE A 24 -0.03 17.36 1.68
C PHE A 24 1.09 17.93 0.82
N HIS A 25 1.48 17.19 -0.20
CA HIS A 25 2.48 17.62 -1.20
C HIS A 25 1.76 17.95 -2.51
N ALA A 26 1.23 19.18 -2.61
CA ALA A 26 0.49 19.63 -3.79
C ALA A 26 1.32 19.60 -5.07
N ASP A 27 2.61 19.77 -4.94
CA ASP A 27 3.59 19.80 -6.02
C ASP A 27 4.24 18.44 -6.32
N ALA A 28 3.86 17.38 -5.60
CA ALA A 28 4.42 16.06 -5.80
C ALA A 28 4.08 15.45 -7.16
N SER A 29 2.93 15.81 -7.74
CA SER A 29 2.47 15.26 -9.01
C SER A 29 3.47 15.42 -10.17
N PRO A 30 4.13 16.57 -10.36
CA PRO A 30 5.15 16.71 -11.41
C PRO A 30 6.37 15.80 -11.22
N TYR A 31 6.63 15.37 -9.99
CA TYR A 31 7.78 14.54 -9.64
C TYR A 31 7.48 13.04 -9.70
N ALA A 32 6.21 12.66 -9.81
CA ALA A 32 5.79 11.26 -9.72
C ALA A 32 6.40 10.35 -10.79
N ARG A 33 6.72 10.88 -11.98
CA ARG A 33 7.23 10.06 -13.10
C ARG A 33 8.52 10.59 -13.71
N TYR A 34 8.69 11.91 -13.82
CA TYR A 34 9.66 12.51 -14.72
C TYR A 34 10.73 13.34 -14.00
N LYS A 35 10.50 13.68 -12.75
CA LYS A 35 11.43 14.52 -11.98
C LYS A 35 11.62 13.93 -10.59
N TRP A 36 12.77 14.19 -10.03
CA TRP A 36 13.08 13.86 -8.66
C TRP A 36 12.50 14.93 -7.75
N HIS A 37 11.80 14.47 -6.70
CA HIS A 37 11.37 15.41 -5.66
C HIS A 37 12.57 15.77 -4.79
N PRO A 38 12.73 17.06 -4.36
CA PRO A 38 13.89 17.48 -3.54
C PRO A 38 14.05 16.69 -2.23
N GLU A 39 12.93 16.21 -1.65
CA GLU A 39 12.94 15.43 -0.41
C GLU A 39 12.89 13.90 -0.66
N GLU A 40 12.98 13.48 -1.90
CA GLU A 40 12.93 12.07 -2.24
C GLU A 40 14.18 11.34 -1.75
N ILE A 41 13.97 10.18 -1.17
CA ILE A 41 15.03 9.26 -0.80
C ILE A 41 14.89 7.94 -1.55
N SER A 42 16.03 7.35 -1.89
CA SER A 42 16.10 5.99 -2.44
C SER A 42 16.47 5.01 -1.33
N ILE A 43 15.75 3.91 -1.30
CA ILE A 43 16.00 2.81 -0.37
C ILE A 43 16.88 1.77 -1.05
N VAL A 44 18.07 1.59 -0.54
CA VAL A 44 19.06 0.60 -0.98
C VAL A 44 19.30 -0.34 0.19
N VAL A 45 18.99 -1.62 0.01
CA VAL A 45 19.03 -2.63 1.09
C VAL A 45 19.43 -3.99 0.52
N PRO A 46 20.09 -4.85 1.29
CA PRO A 46 20.43 -6.21 0.85
C PRO A 46 19.19 -7.11 0.77
N ALA A 47 19.33 -8.21 0.02
CA ALA A 47 18.38 -9.30 -0.01
C ALA A 47 18.02 -9.78 1.41
N GLY A 48 16.78 -10.21 1.62
CA GLY A 48 16.25 -10.58 2.93
C GLY A 48 15.77 -9.39 3.77
N SER A 49 15.95 -8.16 3.29
CA SER A 49 15.46 -6.97 4.00
C SER A 49 13.95 -6.81 3.87
N ALA A 50 13.34 -6.23 4.89
CA ALA A 50 11.93 -5.82 4.88
C ALA A 50 11.82 -4.29 4.95
N VAL A 51 11.01 -3.71 4.05
CA VAL A 51 10.67 -2.29 4.06
C VAL A 51 9.19 -2.15 4.36
N ILE A 52 8.87 -1.43 5.44
CA ILE A 52 7.49 -1.18 5.89
C ILE A 52 7.20 0.30 5.71
N VAL A 53 6.14 0.59 4.97
CA VAL A 53 5.72 1.98 4.71
C VAL A 53 4.19 2.10 4.84
N PRO A 54 3.68 3.25 5.28
CA PRO A 54 2.26 3.56 5.17
C PRO A 54 1.82 3.56 3.70
N SER A 55 0.65 2.98 3.40
CA SER A 55 0.12 2.90 2.04
C SER A 55 -0.14 4.27 1.39
N MET A 56 -0.35 5.29 2.20
CA MET A 56 -0.58 6.66 1.72
C MET A 56 0.70 7.45 1.43
N MET A 57 1.87 6.87 1.70
CA MET A 57 3.15 7.52 1.41
C MET A 57 3.33 7.66 -0.10
N ILE A 58 3.73 8.83 -0.56
CA ILE A 58 4.11 9.02 -1.97
C ILE A 58 5.39 8.23 -2.21
N HIS A 59 5.31 7.27 -3.10
CA HIS A 59 6.39 6.34 -3.37
C HIS A 59 6.37 5.82 -4.81
N GLY A 60 7.44 5.18 -5.20
CA GLY A 60 7.58 4.55 -6.51
C GLY A 60 8.84 3.69 -6.58
N SER A 61 9.22 3.31 -7.77
CA SER A 61 10.50 2.68 -8.04
C SER A 61 11.24 3.46 -9.13
N HIS A 62 12.56 3.47 -9.03
CA HIS A 62 13.39 3.91 -10.14
C HIS A 62 13.34 2.89 -11.28
N PRO A 63 13.73 3.26 -12.50
CA PRO A 63 13.97 2.30 -13.57
C PRO A 63 14.97 1.23 -13.14
N ASN A 64 14.78 0.02 -13.62
CA ASN A 64 15.80 -1.02 -13.50
C ASN A 64 16.84 -0.82 -14.61
N LEU A 65 18.06 -0.52 -14.21
CA LEU A 65 19.20 -0.35 -15.10
C LEU A 65 20.14 -1.56 -15.04
N ASP A 66 19.85 -2.54 -14.19
CA ASP A 66 20.56 -3.80 -14.07
C ASP A 66 20.04 -4.79 -15.13
N GLU A 67 20.87 -5.73 -15.56
CA GLU A 67 20.52 -6.82 -16.47
C GLU A 67 19.58 -7.85 -15.81
N ASN A 68 19.57 -7.93 -14.48
CA ASN A 68 18.76 -8.85 -13.71
C ASN A 68 17.43 -8.24 -13.28
N SER A 69 16.41 -9.07 -13.12
CA SER A 69 15.15 -8.69 -12.51
C SER A 69 15.32 -8.40 -11.02
N ARG A 70 14.38 -7.66 -10.47
CA ARG A 70 14.25 -7.47 -9.03
C ARG A 70 12.98 -8.14 -8.56
N GLU A 71 13.11 -9.09 -7.65
CA GLU A 71 11.98 -9.79 -7.09
C GLU A 71 11.70 -9.34 -5.64
N LEU A 72 10.43 -9.21 -5.33
CA LEU A 72 9.97 -8.86 -3.99
C LEU A 72 8.61 -9.50 -3.69
N LEU A 73 8.36 -9.75 -2.41
CA LEU A 73 7.05 -10.11 -1.90
C LEU A 73 6.42 -8.88 -1.26
N GLN A 74 5.21 -8.53 -1.71
CA GLN A 74 4.47 -7.40 -1.15
C GLN A 74 3.25 -7.90 -0.38
N PHE A 75 3.16 -7.49 0.89
CA PHE A 75 2.02 -7.73 1.74
C PHE A 75 1.39 -6.40 2.16
N GLY A 76 0.09 -6.30 2.03
CA GLY A 76 -0.69 -5.19 2.56
C GLY A 76 -1.40 -5.61 3.84
N TYR A 77 -1.25 -4.83 4.88
CA TYR A 77 -1.99 -4.98 6.12
C TYR A 77 -3.00 -3.86 6.26
N ARG A 78 -4.18 -4.19 6.65
CA ARG A 78 -5.25 -3.22 6.88
C ARG A 78 -6.04 -3.60 8.14
N PRO A 79 -6.70 -2.65 8.79
CA PRO A 79 -7.63 -2.96 9.87
C PRO A 79 -8.74 -3.91 9.38
N ALA A 80 -9.16 -4.84 10.22
CA ALA A 80 -10.19 -5.82 9.87
C ALA A 80 -11.53 -5.17 9.46
N TRP A 81 -11.81 -3.96 9.95
CA TRP A 81 -13.01 -3.21 9.61
C TRP A 81 -12.94 -2.54 8.21
N ALA A 82 -11.75 -2.36 7.67
CA ALA A 82 -11.56 -1.78 6.35
C ALA A 82 -11.66 -2.87 5.27
N GLY A 83 -12.85 -3.36 5.01
CA GLY A 83 -13.11 -4.36 3.97
C GLY A 83 -12.61 -3.94 2.58
N PRO A 84 -12.49 -4.86 1.63
CA PRO A 84 -12.11 -4.53 0.25
C PRO A 84 -13.22 -3.70 -0.42
N ILE A 85 -12.83 -2.88 -1.39
CA ILE A 85 -13.78 -2.10 -2.22
C ILE A 85 -14.64 -3.06 -3.06
N LYS A 86 -14.09 -4.16 -3.48
CA LYS A 86 -14.73 -5.26 -4.21
C LYS A 86 -14.45 -6.56 -3.49
N ASN A 87 -15.36 -7.53 -3.59
CA ASN A 87 -15.07 -8.87 -3.12
C ASN A 87 -13.85 -9.43 -3.85
N VAL A 88 -12.96 -10.02 -3.08
CA VAL A 88 -11.78 -10.74 -3.56
C VAL A 88 -11.92 -12.21 -3.24
N GLU A 89 -11.14 -13.05 -3.93
CA GLU A 89 -11.11 -14.47 -3.63
C GLU A 89 -10.67 -14.70 -2.18
N GLU A 90 -11.34 -15.64 -1.52
CA GLU A 90 -10.96 -16.06 -0.17
C GLU A 90 -9.63 -16.83 -0.20
N TRP A 91 -9.00 -16.91 0.96
CA TRP A 91 -7.81 -17.73 1.10
C TRP A 91 -8.12 -19.20 0.80
N ASP A 92 -7.20 -19.89 0.16
CA ASP A 92 -7.29 -21.33 -0.05
C ASP A 92 -7.41 -22.05 1.31
N GLU A 93 -8.40 -22.95 1.44
CA GLU A 93 -8.69 -23.65 2.70
C GLU A 93 -7.52 -24.52 3.17
N ASN A 94 -6.78 -25.13 2.24
CA ASN A 94 -5.62 -25.94 2.59
C ASN A 94 -4.47 -25.05 3.10
N LEU A 95 -4.31 -23.86 2.51
CA LEU A 95 -3.34 -22.89 3.00
C LEU A 95 -3.67 -22.45 4.43
N VAL A 96 -4.93 -22.11 4.69
CA VAL A 96 -5.37 -21.67 6.02
C VAL A 96 -5.23 -22.80 7.05
N SER A 97 -5.67 -24.02 6.71
CA SER A 97 -5.62 -25.16 7.64
C SER A 97 -4.20 -25.57 8.00
N ASN A 98 -3.28 -25.49 7.05
CA ASN A 98 -1.87 -25.87 7.24
C ASN A 98 -0.99 -24.72 7.74
N ALA A 99 -1.54 -23.52 7.88
CA ALA A 99 -0.78 -22.37 8.35
C ALA A 99 -0.41 -22.51 9.83
N PRO A 100 0.77 -22.02 10.24
CA PRO A 100 1.14 -21.92 11.64
C PRO A 100 0.10 -21.11 12.44
N GLU A 101 -0.14 -21.47 13.69
CA GLU A 101 -1.11 -20.78 14.55
C GLU A 101 -0.87 -19.25 14.63
N SER A 102 0.40 -18.84 14.61
CA SER A 102 0.80 -17.42 14.58
C SER A 102 0.37 -16.68 13.30
N ALA A 103 0.18 -17.39 12.18
CA ALA A 103 -0.24 -16.80 10.92
C ALA A 103 -1.76 -16.77 10.74
N LYS A 104 -2.50 -17.69 11.36
CA LYS A 104 -3.96 -17.80 11.23
C LYS A 104 -4.73 -16.50 11.50
N PRO A 105 -4.36 -15.66 12.49
CA PRO A 105 -5.04 -14.38 12.70
C PRO A 105 -5.01 -13.44 11.50
N PHE A 106 -4.01 -13.57 10.62
CA PHE A 106 -3.83 -12.76 9.42
C PHE A 106 -4.52 -13.35 8.19
N LEU A 107 -4.90 -14.62 8.25
CA LEU A 107 -5.56 -15.35 7.16
C LEU A 107 -7.11 -15.41 7.33
N LYS A 108 -7.66 -14.42 7.99
CA LYS A 108 -9.12 -14.26 8.07
C LYS A 108 -9.67 -13.86 6.71
N SER A 109 -10.99 -14.05 6.53
CA SER A 109 -11.66 -13.61 5.31
C SER A 109 -11.26 -12.19 4.92
N LEU A 110 -10.88 -12.02 3.66
CA LEU A 110 -10.55 -10.72 3.10
C LEU A 110 -11.79 -9.85 2.88
N ASN A 111 -12.96 -10.45 2.87
CA ASN A 111 -14.25 -9.81 2.62
C ASN A 111 -15.01 -9.43 3.89
N THR A 112 -14.40 -9.56 5.07
CA THR A 112 -15.05 -9.15 6.32
C THR A 112 -15.33 -7.65 6.30
N THR A 113 -16.58 -7.32 6.11
CA THR A 113 -17.14 -5.97 6.24
C THR A 113 -17.96 -5.86 7.52
N GLY A 114 -17.51 -6.49 8.59
CA GLY A 114 -18.26 -6.56 9.86
C GLY A 114 -18.50 -5.23 10.54
N PHE A 115 -17.98 -4.15 9.98
CA PHE A 115 -18.15 -2.80 10.51
C PHE A 115 -18.47 -1.83 9.37
N LYS A 116 -19.70 -1.38 9.31
CA LYS A 116 -20.02 -0.15 8.59
C LYS A 116 -19.48 1.00 9.43
N TRP A 117 -18.43 1.63 8.95
CA TRP A 117 -17.97 2.85 9.59
C TRP A 117 -19.05 3.93 9.41
N GLU A 118 -19.75 4.25 10.48
CA GLU A 118 -20.63 5.40 10.58
C GLU A 118 -19.90 6.45 11.40
N GLN A 119 -19.79 7.64 10.84
CA GLN A 119 -19.13 8.75 11.51
C GLN A 119 -20.05 9.25 12.65
N GLU A 120 -19.83 8.76 13.86
CA GLU A 120 -20.68 9.06 15.02
C GLU A 120 -20.67 10.53 15.42
N HIS A 121 -19.64 11.27 15.05
CA HIS A 121 -19.44 12.68 15.47
C HIS A 121 -19.34 13.63 14.27
N LYS A 122 -20.13 13.40 13.25
CA LYS A 122 -20.16 14.29 12.12
C LYS A 122 -20.71 15.67 12.52
N PRO A 123 -19.97 16.78 12.32
CA PRO A 123 -20.47 18.12 12.61
C PRO A 123 -21.75 18.41 11.83
N LYS A 124 -22.73 19.09 12.45
CA LYS A 124 -23.94 19.51 11.79
C LYS A 124 -23.60 20.34 10.55
N GLY A 125 -24.18 19.95 9.38
CA GLY A 125 -23.94 20.64 8.11
C GLY A 125 -22.79 20.10 7.27
N MET A 126 -22.03 19.14 7.77
CA MET A 126 -21.03 18.45 6.96
C MET A 126 -21.72 17.52 5.96
N LYS A 127 -21.37 17.60 4.67
CA LYS A 127 -21.91 16.69 3.65
C LYS A 127 -21.60 15.23 3.99
N THR A 128 -22.51 14.33 3.70
CA THR A 128 -22.40 12.91 3.99
C THR A 128 -21.27 12.26 3.17
N GLU A 129 -20.92 12.89 2.05
CA GLU A 129 -19.88 12.42 1.14
C GLU A 129 -18.71 13.41 1.20
N ALA A 130 -17.55 12.92 1.58
CA ALA A 130 -16.33 13.71 1.47
C ALA A 130 -15.98 13.88 -0.02
N PRO A 131 -15.72 15.13 -0.51
CA PRO A 131 -15.22 15.32 -1.85
C PRO A 131 -13.92 14.51 -2.03
N GLY A 132 -13.92 13.58 -2.97
CA GLY A 132 -12.77 12.72 -3.24
C GLY A 132 -12.87 11.27 -2.74
N ILE A 133 -13.85 10.96 -1.90
CA ILE A 133 -14.21 9.58 -1.53
C ILE A 133 -15.60 9.30 -2.09
N ASN A 134 -15.74 9.34 -3.39
CA ASN A 134 -16.97 8.92 -4.04
C ASN A 134 -16.82 7.45 -4.46
N PRO A 135 -17.64 6.52 -3.93
CA PRO A 135 -17.64 5.12 -4.37
C PRO A 135 -17.82 4.98 -5.88
N SER A 136 -18.63 5.84 -6.52
CA SER A 136 -18.82 5.87 -7.97
C SER A 136 -17.52 6.15 -8.76
N ARG A 137 -16.50 6.67 -8.10
CA ARG A 137 -15.17 6.89 -8.71
C ARG A 137 -14.47 5.57 -9.08
N TRP A 138 -14.91 4.47 -8.49
CA TRP A 138 -14.33 3.14 -8.64
C TRP A 138 -15.27 2.18 -9.39
N GLU A 139 -16.48 2.61 -9.64
CA GLU A 139 -17.40 1.91 -10.53
C GLU A 139 -17.02 2.28 -11.97
N SER A 140 -16.27 1.38 -12.61
CA SER A 140 -16.07 1.45 -14.06
C SER A 140 -17.43 1.28 -14.74
N ASN A 141 -17.88 2.28 -15.49
CA ASN A 141 -18.94 2.17 -16.48
C ASN A 141 -18.62 1.07 -17.48
#